data_9e68353465347e00eb318b06c57518c7
#
_entry.id   9e68353465347e00eb318b06c57518c7
#
_cell.length_a   1.000
_cell.length_b   1.000
_cell.length_c   1.000
_cell.angle_alpha   90.00
_cell.angle_beta   90.00
_cell.angle_gamma   90.00
#
_symmetry.space_group_name_H-M   'P 1'
#
loop_
_entity.id
_entity.type
_entity.pdbx_description
1 polymer ?
#
loop_
_entity_poly.entity_id
_entity_poly.type
_entity_poly.pdbx_seq_one_letter_code
_entity_poly.pdbx_strand_id
1 'polypeptide(L)'
;MKILRIYNNNIVSAKKGDLEVIVIGKGVGFSKKPNDHVEESKIEKLYSFENKQQKQLHQLMERIPILYFRISEVIASKASEKLHIQLSSQILISLSDHIAYAIERKKKGLLLPNLMLNEIRALYRQEYKIGLWAIKLIEVNVGVALDDNEAGYIAMHIVNATIGESSEHSQISKILRFIKDVQRVVEDSYSIELDANNLACSRFVTHLKFLGQHIFSDAAFTETKENLADLYTFLIKSNDMLESCIKQIDEVVLQNYSYQLQENEKVYLMIHINKMVN
;
A
#
# COMPACT_ATOMS: atom_id res chain seq x y z
N MET A 1 -4.10 19.55 28.94
CA MET A 1 -4.07 20.05 27.54
C MET A 1 -5.25 20.96 27.32
N LYS A 2 -5.09 22.09 26.58
CA LYS A 2 -6.20 23.00 26.24
C LYS A 2 -6.80 22.60 24.89
N ILE A 3 -8.13 22.48 24.85
CA ILE A 3 -8.89 22.19 23.64
C ILE A 3 -8.78 23.36 22.67
N LEU A 4 -8.40 23.08 21.43
CA LEU A 4 -8.37 24.06 20.34
C LEU A 4 -9.65 23.99 19.52
N ARG A 5 -10.08 22.76 19.16
CA ARG A 5 -11.34 22.51 18.41
C ARG A 5 -12.03 21.28 18.95
N ILE A 6 -13.36 21.26 18.81
CA ILE A 6 -14.21 20.12 19.13
C ILE A 6 -14.83 19.64 17.83
N TYR A 7 -14.51 18.42 17.43
CA TYR A 7 -15.10 17.80 16.24
C TYR A 7 -16.40 17.09 16.58
N ASN A 8 -16.44 16.47 17.77
CA ASN A 8 -17.65 15.88 18.36
C ASN A 8 -17.42 15.55 19.84
N ASN A 9 -18.38 14.86 20.47
CA ASN A 9 -18.32 14.51 21.89
C ASN A 9 -17.12 13.62 22.28
N ASN A 10 -16.45 12.97 21.31
CA ASN A 10 -15.42 11.98 21.60
C ASN A 10 -14.08 12.28 20.91
N ILE A 11 -14.00 13.36 20.13
CA ILE A 11 -12.78 13.78 19.43
C ILE A 11 -12.63 15.29 19.51
N VAL A 12 -11.47 15.72 20.00
CA VAL A 12 -11.08 17.13 20.06
C VAL A 12 -9.66 17.31 19.56
N SER A 13 -9.29 18.49 19.05
CA SER A 13 -7.88 18.86 18.99
C SER A 13 -7.52 19.66 20.23
N ALA A 14 -6.32 19.45 20.74
CA ALA A 14 -5.81 20.10 21.92
C ALA A 14 -4.33 20.44 21.80
N LYS A 15 -3.88 21.46 22.53
CA LYS A 15 -2.48 21.86 22.60
C LYS A 15 -1.76 21.08 23.70
N LYS A 16 -0.67 20.36 23.33
CA LYS A 16 0.25 19.67 24.24
C LYS A 16 1.65 20.24 24.05
N GLY A 17 2.08 21.14 24.96
CA GLY A 17 3.27 21.98 24.73
C GLY A 17 3.04 22.90 23.52
N ASP A 18 3.92 22.84 22.53
CA ASP A 18 3.79 23.61 21.28
C ASP A 18 3.14 22.79 20.14
N LEU A 19 2.82 21.53 20.38
CA LEU A 19 2.22 20.64 19.37
C LEU A 19 0.69 20.61 19.52
N GLU A 20 0.00 20.62 18.40
CA GLU A 20 -1.40 20.27 18.34
C GLU A 20 -1.54 18.75 18.24
N VAL A 21 -2.41 18.17 19.05
CA VAL A 21 -2.68 16.74 19.10
C VAL A 21 -4.17 16.48 18.94
N ILE A 22 -4.53 15.37 18.29
CA ILE A 22 -5.90 14.87 18.30
C ILE A 22 -6.06 13.95 19.50
N VAL A 23 -7.06 14.27 20.30
CA VAL A 23 -7.43 13.51 21.49
C VAL A 23 -8.71 12.73 21.19
N ILE A 24 -8.65 11.43 21.33
CA ILE A 24 -9.79 10.53 21.18
C ILE A 24 -10.10 9.94 22.55
N GLY A 25 -11.40 9.95 22.92
CA GLY A 25 -11.84 9.35 24.15
C GLY A 25 -13.34 9.59 24.40
N LYS A 26 -13.97 8.67 25.09
CA LYS A 26 -15.42 8.73 25.35
C LYS A 26 -15.79 10.00 26.13
N GLY A 27 -16.58 10.86 25.50
CA GLY A 27 -17.05 12.10 26.11
C GLY A 27 -15.97 13.17 26.35
N VAL A 28 -14.80 13.08 25.69
CA VAL A 28 -13.72 14.05 25.86
C VAL A 28 -14.07 15.46 25.42
N GLY A 29 -14.99 15.58 24.45
CA GLY A 29 -15.53 16.86 23.97
C GLY A 29 -16.94 17.18 24.47
N PHE A 30 -17.55 16.27 25.27
CA PHE A 30 -18.93 16.47 25.73
C PHE A 30 -19.05 17.66 26.69
N SER A 31 -19.95 18.59 26.41
CA SER A 31 -20.17 19.83 27.16
C SER A 31 -18.92 20.73 27.30
N LYS A 32 -17.91 20.55 26.44
CA LYS A 32 -16.69 21.37 26.41
C LYS A 32 -16.79 22.46 25.35
N LYS A 33 -15.95 23.50 25.53
CA LYS A 33 -15.76 24.62 24.58
C LYS A 33 -14.27 24.75 24.23
N PRO A 34 -13.91 25.39 23.12
CA PRO A 34 -12.55 25.79 22.85
C PRO A 34 -11.96 26.55 24.05
N ASN A 35 -10.69 26.28 24.40
CA ASN A 35 -9.94 26.69 25.57
C ASN A 35 -10.24 25.98 26.90
N ASP A 36 -11.25 25.10 26.97
CA ASP A 36 -11.43 24.22 28.12
C ASP A 36 -10.28 23.21 28.22
N HIS A 37 -10.11 22.61 29.38
CA HIS A 37 -9.13 21.57 29.61
C HIS A 37 -9.71 20.19 29.24
N VAL A 38 -8.84 19.40 28.55
CA VAL A 38 -9.12 17.96 28.32
C VAL A 38 -9.05 17.24 29.67
N GLU A 39 -10.04 16.42 29.97
CA GLU A 39 -10.03 15.52 31.13
C GLU A 39 -9.13 14.31 30.81
N GLU A 40 -8.00 14.20 31.49
CA GLU A 40 -6.98 13.15 31.22
C GLU A 40 -7.54 11.74 31.40
N SER A 41 -8.43 11.55 32.34
CA SER A 41 -9.10 10.25 32.58
C SER A 41 -9.99 9.76 31.42
N LYS A 42 -10.39 10.66 30.52
CA LYS A 42 -11.19 10.35 29.35
C LYS A 42 -10.36 10.12 28.08
N ILE A 43 -9.03 10.28 28.16
CA ILE A 43 -8.16 10.10 27.02
C ILE A 43 -7.94 8.60 26.78
N GLU A 44 -8.40 8.12 25.63
CA GLU A 44 -8.13 6.77 25.15
C GLU A 44 -6.89 6.74 24.26
N LYS A 45 -6.76 7.72 23.36
CA LYS A 45 -5.65 7.81 22.39
C LYS A 45 -5.27 9.26 22.10
N LEU A 46 -3.98 9.43 21.78
CA LEU A 46 -3.39 10.71 21.35
C LEU A 46 -2.67 10.48 20.01
N TYR A 47 -3.00 11.31 19.02
CA TYR A 47 -2.29 11.34 17.75
C TYR A 47 -1.62 12.70 17.56
N SER A 48 -0.33 12.67 17.26
CA SER A 48 0.44 13.84 16.86
C SER A 48 0.61 13.82 15.35
N PHE A 49 0.43 14.97 14.71
CA PHE A 49 0.62 15.15 13.28
C PHE A 49 1.54 16.34 13.03
N GLU A 50 2.33 16.30 11.98
CA GLU A 50 3.09 17.45 11.53
C GLU A 50 2.17 18.57 11.01
N ASN A 51 2.65 19.81 10.99
CA ASN A 51 1.86 20.99 10.63
C ASN A 51 1.08 20.85 9.30
N LYS A 52 1.70 20.21 8.29
CA LYS A 52 1.05 19.98 7.00
C LYS A 52 -0.09 18.94 7.11
N GLN A 53 0.13 17.89 7.84
CA GLN A 53 -0.84 16.83 8.09
C GLN A 53 -1.99 17.31 8.96
N GLN A 54 -1.73 18.18 9.96
CA GLN A 54 -2.77 18.79 10.79
C GLN A 54 -3.79 19.58 9.96
N LYS A 55 -3.32 20.36 9.02
CA LYS A 55 -4.19 21.14 8.13
C LYS A 55 -5.07 20.21 7.26
N GLN A 56 -4.49 19.14 6.73
CA GLN A 56 -5.23 18.13 5.97
C GLN A 56 -6.28 17.44 6.83
N LEU A 57 -5.94 17.05 8.06
CA LEU A 57 -6.83 16.41 9.00
C LEU A 57 -8.02 17.32 9.37
N HIS A 58 -7.79 18.60 9.63
CA HIS A 58 -8.86 19.56 9.92
C HIS A 58 -9.85 19.64 8.76
N GLN A 59 -9.34 19.84 7.53
CA GLN A 59 -10.17 19.89 6.34
C GLN A 59 -10.97 18.61 6.11
N LEU A 60 -10.34 17.45 6.37
CA LEU A 60 -10.99 16.16 6.24
C LEU A 60 -12.12 15.99 7.26
N MET A 61 -11.88 16.32 8.54
CA MET A 61 -12.86 16.18 9.61
C MET A 61 -14.06 17.13 9.49
N GLU A 62 -13.91 18.25 8.78
CA GLU A 62 -15.02 19.14 8.45
C GLU A 62 -15.90 18.59 7.32
N ARG A 63 -15.35 17.73 6.45
CA ARG A 63 -15.97 17.22 5.22
C ARG A 63 -16.61 15.85 5.38
N ILE A 64 -16.02 14.95 6.18
CA ILE A 64 -16.47 13.57 6.29
C ILE A 64 -17.08 13.25 7.66
N PRO A 65 -18.01 12.30 7.73
CA PRO A 65 -18.50 11.79 9.01
C PRO A 65 -17.39 11.21 9.86
N ILE A 66 -17.34 11.59 11.14
CA ILE A 66 -16.33 11.13 12.10
C ILE A 66 -16.29 9.61 12.24
N LEU A 67 -17.40 8.94 11.92
CA LEU A 67 -17.48 7.49 11.89
C LEU A 67 -16.39 6.86 10.97
N TYR A 68 -16.09 7.50 9.84
CA TYR A 68 -15.09 6.97 8.90
C TYR A 68 -13.68 7.05 9.49
N PHE A 69 -13.39 8.12 10.24
CA PHE A 69 -12.13 8.22 10.98
C PHE A 69 -12.01 7.11 12.05
N ARG A 70 -13.09 6.82 12.79
CA ARG A 70 -13.10 5.73 13.76
C ARG A 70 -12.93 4.36 13.11
N ILE A 71 -13.58 4.12 11.98
CA ILE A 71 -13.39 2.89 11.21
C ILE A 71 -11.93 2.75 10.79
N SER A 72 -11.31 3.83 10.27
CA SER A 72 -9.89 3.84 9.90
C SER A 72 -8.97 3.56 11.09
N GLU A 73 -9.29 4.09 12.27
CA GLU A 73 -8.56 3.82 13.50
C GLU A 73 -8.62 2.33 13.89
N VAL A 74 -9.81 1.72 13.82
CA VAL A 74 -10.01 0.30 14.11
C VAL A 74 -9.25 -0.57 13.11
N ILE A 75 -9.27 -0.19 11.82
CA ILE A 75 -8.52 -0.90 10.77
C ILE A 75 -7.01 -0.77 11.00
N ALA A 76 -6.50 0.42 11.28
CA ALA A 76 -5.09 0.65 11.56
C ALA A 76 -4.60 -0.11 12.79
N SER A 77 -5.38 -0.10 13.88
CA SER A 77 -5.09 -0.87 15.09
C SER A 77 -5.04 -2.38 14.83
N LYS A 78 -6.00 -2.89 14.04
CA LYS A 78 -6.03 -4.31 13.64
C LYS A 78 -4.84 -4.69 12.75
N ALA A 79 -4.45 -3.80 11.84
CA ALA A 79 -3.29 -4.01 10.99
C ALA A 79 -2.00 -4.04 11.81
N SER A 80 -1.78 -3.07 12.71
CA SER A 80 -0.61 -3.05 13.62
C SER A 80 -0.52 -4.32 14.46
N GLU A 81 -1.65 -4.78 15.01
CA GLU A 81 -1.72 -6.01 15.82
C GLU A 81 -1.35 -7.26 15.01
N LYS A 82 -1.97 -7.40 13.81
CA LYS A 82 -1.83 -8.61 12.98
C LYS A 82 -0.49 -8.72 12.26
N LEU A 83 0.07 -7.59 11.88
CA LEU A 83 1.33 -7.52 11.15
C LEU A 83 2.54 -7.34 12.08
N HIS A 84 2.31 -7.07 13.37
CA HIS A 84 3.35 -6.78 14.37
C HIS A 84 4.24 -5.60 13.98
N ILE A 85 3.66 -4.54 13.44
CA ILE A 85 4.35 -3.34 12.94
C ILE A 85 3.73 -2.07 13.52
N GLN A 86 4.52 -1.00 13.53
CA GLN A 86 4.00 0.35 13.75
C GLN A 86 3.61 0.97 12.41
N LEU A 87 2.42 1.57 12.35
CA LEU A 87 1.94 2.30 11.21
C LEU A 87 2.09 3.81 11.44
N SER A 88 2.46 4.54 10.40
CA SER A 88 2.44 6.00 10.42
C SER A 88 1.03 6.52 10.73
N SER A 89 0.92 7.56 11.55
CA SER A 89 -0.37 8.22 11.85
C SER A 89 -1.07 8.80 10.61
N GLN A 90 -0.31 9.03 9.54
CA GLN A 90 -0.83 9.48 8.24
C GLN A 90 -1.90 8.52 7.66
N ILE A 91 -1.87 7.23 8.04
CA ILE A 91 -2.88 6.25 7.61
C ILE A 91 -4.29 6.68 8.00
N LEU A 92 -4.46 7.32 9.16
CA LEU A 92 -5.78 7.76 9.64
C LEU A 92 -6.40 8.78 8.69
N ILE A 93 -5.58 9.69 8.14
CA ILE A 93 -6.01 10.69 7.18
C ILE A 93 -6.32 10.03 5.84
N SER A 94 -5.33 9.32 5.29
CA SER A 94 -5.43 8.76 3.94
C SER A 94 -6.53 7.68 3.82
N LEU A 95 -6.68 6.84 4.84
CA LEU A 95 -7.70 5.78 4.85
C LEU A 95 -9.11 6.34 5.09
N SER A 96 -9.26 7.35 5.96
CA SER A 96 -10.56 8.00 6.19
C SER A 96 -11.06 8.71 4.94
N ASP A 97 -10.19 9.39 4.22
CA ASP A 97 -10.51 10.04 2.94
C ASP A 97 -10.89 9.00 1.88
N HIS A 98 -10.11 7.91 1.77
CA HIS A 98 -10.42 6.80 0.87
C HIS A 98 -11.78 6.17 1.17
N ILE A 99 -12.07 5.84 2.44
CA ILE A 99 -13.36 5.24 2.85
C ILE A 99 -14.53 6.17 2.49
N ALA A 100 -14.38 7.48 2.76
CA ALA A 100 -15.41 8.46 2.41
C ALA A 100 -15.69 8.46 0.91
N TYR A 101 -14.64 8.50 0.10
CA TYR A 101 -14.73 8.51 -1.35
C TYR A 101 -15.28 7.19 -1.92
N ALA A 102 -14.85 6.05 -1.39
CA ALA A 102 -15.32 4.72 -1.80
C ALA A 102 -16.84 4.57 -1.54
N ILE A 103 -17.30 5.00 -0.36
CA ILE A 103 -18.71 4.97 0.01
C ILE A 103 -19.55 5.90 -0.90
N GLU A 104 -19.07 7.12 -1.13
CA GLU A 104 -19.76 8.09 -2.02
C GLU A 104 -19.86 7.54 -3.44
N ARG A 105 -18.77 7.00 -3.97
CA ARG A 105 -18.71 6.39 -5.30
C ARG A 105 -19.66 5.20 -5.42
N LYS A 106 -19.67 4.31 -4.43
CA LYS A 106 -20.57 3.15 -4.40
C LYS A 106 -22.03 3.56 -4.38
N LYS A 107 -22.40 4.60 -3.60
CA LYS A 107 -23.77 5.16 -3.58
C LYS A 107 -24.21 5.76 -4.92
N LYS A 108 -23.26 6.26 -5.70
CA LYS A 108 -23.47 6.76 -7.07
C LYS A 108 -23.47 5.66 -8.13
N GLY A 109 -23.28 4.40 -7.76
CA GLY A 109 -23.18 3.27 -8.70
C GLY A 109 -21.91 3.26 -9.55
N LEU A 110 -20.89 4.03 -9.16
CA LEU A 110 -19.62 4.10 -9.87
C LEU A 110 -18.67 3.02 -9.36
N LEU A 111 -18.16 2.20 -10.27
CA LEU A 111 -17.15 1.18 -9.99
C LEU A 111 -15.77 1.74 -10.27
N LEU A 112 -14.81 1.40 -9.43
CA LEU A 112 -13.39 1.66 -9.65
C LEU A 112 -12.62 0.33 -9.62
N PRO A 113 -12.34 -0.28 -10.78
CA PRO A 113 -11.56 -1.50 -10.83
C PRO A 113 -10.15 -1.26 -10.28
N ASN A 114 -9.68 -2.19 -9.45
CA ASN A 114 -8.29 -2.19 -9.02
C ASN A 114 -7.48 -3.03 -10.00
N LEU A 115 -6.81 -2.36 -10.93
CA LEU A 115 -6.03 -3.02 -11.98
C LEU A 115 -4.85 -3.84 -11.47
N MET A 116 -4.48 -3.67 -10.19
CA MET A 116 -3.37 -4.35 -9.52
C MET A 116 -3.84 -5.34 -8.46
N LEU A 117 -5.14 -5.72 -8.50
CA LEU A 117 -5.74 -6.53 -7.44
C LEU A 117 -5.07 -7.91 -7.29
N ASN A 118 -4.71 -8.54 -8.41
CA ASN A 118 -4.07 -9.85 -8.41
C ASN A 118 -2.65 -9.78 -7.80
N GLU A 119 -1.89 -8.76 -8.16
CA GLU A 119 -0.55 -8.51 -7.64
C GLU A 119 -0.60 -8.18 -6.14
N ILE A 120 -1.58 -7.39 -5.71
CA ILE A 120 -1.81 -7.09 -4.29
C ILE A 120 -2.14 -8.37 -3.51
N ARG A 121 -3.01 -9.21 -4.03
CA ARG A 121 -3.35 -10.52 -3.45
C ARG A 121 -2.14 -11.44 -3.33
N ALA A 122 -1.28 -11.45 -4.34
CA ALA A 122 -0.09 -12.30 -4.36
C ALA A 122 0.99 -11.81 -3.39
N LEU A 123 1.27 -10.50 -3.38
CA LEU A 123 2.41 -9.90 -2.68
C LEU A 123 2.10 -9.45 -1.25
N TYR A 124 0.89 -8.99 -1.02
CA TYR A 124 0.45 -8.37 0.24
C TYR A 124 -0.73 -9.13 0.86
N ARG A 125 -0.56 -10.47 0.94
CA ARG A 125 -1.64 -11.39 1.37
C ARG A 125 -2.23 -11.07 2.74
N GLN A 126 -1.41 -10.65 3.68
CA GLN A 126 -1.86 -10.36 5.04
C GLN A 126 -2.64 -9.04 5.08
N GLU A 127 -2.11 -8.02 4.44
CA GLU A 127 -2.75 -6.71 4.29
C GLU A 127 -4.06 -6.83 3.53
N TYR A 128 -4.09 -7.64 2.46
CA TYR A 128 -5.31 -7.91 1.70
C TYR A 128 -6.38 -8.63 2.54
N LYS A 129 -6.00 -9.61 3.38
CA LYS A 129 -6.94 -10.23 4.34
C LYS A 129 -7.51 -9.22 5.32
N ILE A 130 -6.71 -8.25 5.75
CA ILE A 130 -7.19 -7.15 6.59
C ILE A 130 -8.13 -6.24 5.78
N GLY A 131 -7.82 -5.97 4.51
CA GLY A 131 -8.71 -5.25 3.60
C GLY A 131 -10.08 -5.92 3.44
N LEU A 132 -10.13 -7.25 3.25
CA LEU A 132 -11.37 -8.02 3.20
C LEU A 132 -12.18 -7.94 4.50
N TRP A 133 -11.51 -7.96 5.64
CA TRP A 133 -12.15 -7.76 6.93
C TRP A 133 -12.65 -6.31 7.07
N ALA A 134 -11.89 -5.34 6.59
CA ALA A 134 -12.24 -3.93 6.67
C ALA A 134 -13.50 -3.57 5.86
N ILE A 135 -13.68 -4.12 4.65
CA ILE A 135 -14.91 -3.88 3.87
C ILE A 135 -16.15 -4.44 4.58
N LYS A 136 -16.04 -5.56 5.29
CA LYS A 136 -17.13 -6.08 6.14
C LYS A 136 -17.40 -5.20 7.34
N LEU A 137 -16.35 -4.66 7.98
CA LEU A 137 -16.50 -3.69 9.07
C LEU A 137 -17.24 -2.43 8.60
N ILE A 138 -16.89 -1.93 7.41
CA ILE A 138 -17.56 -0.77 6.80
C ILE A 138 -19.04 -1.08 6.53
N GLU A 139 -19.33 -2.24 5.93
CA GLU A 139 -20.71 -2.66 5.66
C GLU A 139 -21.57 -2.69 6.93
N VAL A 140 -21.07 -3.29 8.00
CA VAL A 140 -21.78 -3.38 9.30
C VAL A 140 -22.04 -2.00 9.91
N ASN A 141 -21.10 -1.06 9.80
CA ASN A 141 -21.22 0.24 10.48
C ASN A 141 -21.88 1.32 9.63
N VAL A 142 -21.83 1.18 8.29
CA VAL A 142 -22.29 2.23 7.35
C VAL A 142 -23.45 1.74 6.48
N GLY A 143 -23.68 0.42 6.39
CA GLY A 143 -24.72 -0.17 5.55
C GLY A 143 -24.37 -0.14 4.05
N VAL A 144 -23.10 -0.01 3.68
CA VAL A 144 -22.63 0.03 2.28
C VAL A 144 -21.67 -1.13 2.02
N ALA A 145 -22.09 -2.08 1.20
CA ALA A 145 -21.28 -3.21 0.80
C ALA A 145 -20.25 -2.78 -0.27
N LEU A 146 -18.97 -2.81 0.08
CA LEU A 146 -17.85 -2.58 -0.83
C LEU A 146 -17.36 -3.91 -1.41
N ASP A 147 -16.71 -3.86 -2.56
CA ASP A 147 -16.20 -5.06 -3.24
C ASP A 147 -14.71 -5.31 -2.98
N ASP A 148 -14.19 -6.40 -3.53
CA ASP A 148 -12.80 -6.84 -3.40
C ASP A 148 -11.77 -5.82 -3.92
N ASN A 149 -12.15 -4.96 -4.87
CA ASN A 149 -11.27 -3.89 -5.34
C ASN A 149 -10.96 -2.90 -4.22
N GLU A 150 -11.96 -2.57 -3.40
CA GLU A 150 -11.79 -1.69 -2.25
C GLU A 150 -10.96 -2.35 -1.14
N ALA A 151 -11.07 -3.67 -0.95
CA ALA A 151 -10.19 -4.41 -0.07
C ALA A 151 -8.72 -4.30 -0.51
N GLY A 152 -8.46 -4.34 -1.82
CA GLY A 152 -7.14 -4.11 -2.39
C GLY A 152 -6.63 -2.69 -2.14
N TYR A 153 -7.45 -1.67 -2.33
CA TYR A 153 -7.07 -0.28 -2.03
C TYR A 153 -6.78 -0.07 -0.54
N ILE A 154 -7.60 -0.63 0.35
CA ILE A 154 -7.35 -0.58 1.81
C ILE A 154 -6.02 -1.27 2.15
N ALA A 155 -5.75 -2.43 1.57
CA ALA A 155 -4.47 -3.11 1.73
C ALA A 155 -3.29 -2.21 1.35
N MET A 156 -3.38 -1.47 0.24
CA MET A 156 -2.35 -0.55 -0.19
C MET A 156 -2.16 0.63 0.77
N HIS A 157 -3.23 1.14 1.39
CA HIS A 157 -3.10 2.15 2.43
C HIS A 157 -2.33 1.62 3.65
N ILE A 158 -2.56 0.35 4.04
CA ILE A 158 -1.83 -0.30 5.12
C ILE A 158 -0.35 -0.45 4.74
N VAL A 159 -0.04 -0.98 3.55
CA VAL A 159 1.33 -1.15 3.04
C VAL A 159 2.06 0.19 3.02
N ASN A 160 1.44 1.24 2.48
CA ASN A 160 2.03 2.57 2.42
C ASN A 160 2.33 3.17 3.80
N ALA A 161 1.57 2.80 4.81
CA ALA A 161 1.78 3.28 6.18
C ALA A 161 2.89 2.52 6.94
N THR A 162 3.33 1.37 6.44
CA THR A 162 4.44 0.58 7.04
C THR A 162 5.80 1.08 6.62
N ILE A 163 5.87 1.79 5.51
CA ILE A 163 7.09 2.27 4.89
C ILE A 163 7.18 3.75 5.25
N GLY A 164 8.26 4.18 5.91
CA GLY A 164 8.42 5.50 6.52
C GLY A 164 8.09 6.74 5.67
N GLU A 165 8.03 7.90 6.29
CA GLU A 165 7.34 9.14 5.86
C GLU A 165 7.84 9.83 4.57
N SER A 166 8.82 9.30 3.83
CA SER A 166 9.41 9.98 2.68
C SER A 166 9.10 9.29 1.35
N SER A 167 8.54 10.04 0.41
CA SER A 167 8.50 9.80 -1.06
C SER A 167 7.96 8.44 -1.59
N GLU A 168 7.60 7.49 -0.76
CA GLU A 168 7.43 6.07 -1.10
C GLU A 168 6.03 5.67 -1.61
N HIS A 169 5.02 6.52 -1.52
CA HIS A 169 3.73 6.27 -2.22
C HIS A 169 3.93 6.11 -3.73
N SER A 170 4.95 6.80 -4.26
CA SER A 170 5.45 6.65 -5.62
C SER A 170 6.14 5.29 -5.84
N GLN A 171 6.85 4.77 -4.84
CA GLN A 171 7.74 3.62 -4.98
C GLN A 171 6.96 2.29 -5.10
N ILE A 172 5.97 2.07 -4.24
CA ILE A 172 5.13 0.86 -4.29
C ILE A 172 4.33 0.81 -5.58
N SER A 173 3.73 1.95 -5.97
CA SER A 173 3.02 2.03 -7.24
C SER A 173 3.95 1.77 -8.44
N LYS A 174 5.21 2.23 -8.38
CA LYS A 174 6.24 1.92 -9.39
C LYS A 174 6.58 0.44 -9.41
N ILE A 175 6.77 -0.19 -8.24
CA ILE A 175 7.06 -1.63 -8.13
C ILE A 175 5.92 -2.46 -8.73
N LEU A 176 4.67 -2.16 -8.37
CA LEU A 176 3.52 -2.88 -8.90
C LEU A 176 3.40 -2.71 -10.43
N ARG A 177 3.62 -1.48 -10.93
CA ARG A 177 3.61 -1.22 -12.37
C ARG A 177 4.73 -1.94 -13.09
N PHE A 178 5.94 -1.93 -12.53
CA PHE A 178 7.08 -2.68 -13.04
C PHE A 178 6.78 -4.19 -13.13
N ILE A 179 6.21 -4.79 -12.09
CA ILE A 179 5.82 -6.20 -12.09
C ILE A 179 4.85 -6.47 -13.24
N LYS A 180 3.82 -5.63 -13.40
CA LYS A 180 2.81 -5.78 -14.45
C LYS A 180 3.40 -5.63 -15.85
N ASP A 181 4.27 -4.64 -16.06
CA ASP A 181 4.91 -4.42 -17.35
C ASP A 181 5.78 -5.63 -17.74
N VAL A 182 6.54 -6.20 -16.79
CA VAL A 182 7.37 -7.39 -17.06
C VAL A 182 6.49 -8.64 -17.29
N GLN A 183 5.44 -8.85 -16.50
CA GLN A 183 4.50 -9.96 -16.71
C GLN A 183 3.89 -9.91 -18.10
N ARG A 184 3.44 -8.73 -18.54
CA ARG A 184 2.85 -8.53 -19.86
C ARG A 184 3.82 -8.91 -20.99
N VAL A 185 5.10 -8.54 -20.89
CA VAL A 185 6.09 -8.93 -21.88
C VAL A 185 6.24 -10.45 -21.95
N VAL A 186 6.22 -11.15 -20.80
CA VAL A 186 6.28 -12.61 -20.77
C VAL A 186 5.02 -13.24 -21.37
N GLU A 187 3.83 -12.76 -21.00
CA GLU A 187 2.55 -13.22 -21.52
C GLU A 187 2.47 -13.06 -23.05
N ASP A 188 2.86 -11.88 -23.56
CA ASP A 188 2.87 -11.58 -24.99
C ASP A 188 3.91 -12.45 -25.74
N SER A 189 5.12 -12.64 -25.16
CA SER A 189 6.20 -13.41 -25.80
C SER A 189 5.86 -14.90 -25.93
N TYR A 190 5.21 -15.48 -24.93
CA TYR A 190 4.89 -16.90 -24.89
C TYR A 190 3.44 -17.22 -25.23
N SER A 191 2.60 -16.20 -25.49
CA SER A 191 1.16 -16.34 -25.72
C SER A 191 0.45 -17.16 -24.61
N ILE A 192 0.80 -16.85 -23.36
CA ILE A 192 0.24 -17.49 -22.15
C ILE A 192 -0.43 -16.44 -21.27
N GLU A 193 -1.30 -16.90 -20.38
CA GLU A 193 -1.82 -16.11 -19.26
C GLU A 193 -1.20 -16.61 -17.95
N LEU A 194 -0.63 -15.70 -17.16
CA LEU A 194 0.04 -16.06 -15.91
C LEU A 194 -0.99 -16.29 -14.81
N ASP A 195 -1.13 -17.54 -14.35
CA ASP A 195 -2.03 -17.89 -13.25
C ASP A 195 -1.37 -17.57 -11.90
N ALA A 196 -1.96 -16.63 -11.16
CA ALA A 196 -1.51 -16.24 -9.83
C ALA A 196 -1.54 -17.39 -8.79
N ASN A 197 -2.30 -18.46 -9.03
CA ASN A 197 -2.35 -19.64 -8.17
C ASN A 197 -1.22 -20.64 -8.47
N ASN A 198 -0.53 -20.49 -9.60
CA ASN A 198 0.62 -21.30 -9.93
C ASN A 198 1.83 -20.93 -9.07
N LEU A 199 2.49 -21.94 -8.48
CA LEU A 199 3.63 -21.72 -7.60
C LEU A 199 4.83 -21.07 -8.33
N ALA A 200 5.07 -21.44 -9.61
CA ALA A 200 6.15 -20.85 -10.39
C ALA A 200 5.87 -19.36 -10.67
N CYS A 201 4.63 -19.01 -11.06
CA CYS A 201 4.19 -17.62 -11.23
C CYS A 201 4.31 -16.83 -9.91
N SER A 202 3.87 -17.38 -8.79
CA SER A 202 3.97 -16.73 -7.48
C SER A 202 5.44 -16.43 -7.09
N ARG A 203 6.36 -17.35 -7.40
CA ARG A 203 7.80 -17.15 -7.16
C ARG A 203 8.39 -16.09 -8.09
N PHE A 204 8.02 -16.10 -9.35
CA PHE A 204 8.43 -15.08 -10.32
C PHE A 204 7.98 -13.67 -9.89
N VAL A 205 6.70 -13.50 -9.54
CA VAL A 205 6.16 -12.23 -9.05
C VAL A 205 6.87 -11.77 -7.77
N THR A 206 7.17 -12.70 -6.86
CA THR A 206 7.94 -12.38 -5.65
C THR A 206 9.35 -11.91 -5.98
N HIS A 207 10.01 -12.55 -6.97
CA HIS A 207 11.33 -12.12 -7.44
C HIS A 207 11.26 -10.72 -8.08
N LEU A 208 10.27 -10.46 -8.94
CA LEU A 208 10.05 -9.14 -9.52
C LEU A 208 9.80 -8.06 -8.47
N LYS A 209 9.12 -8.38 -7.36
CA LYS A 209 8.98 -7.46 -6.23
C LYS A 209 10.33 -7.03 -5.67
N PHE A 210 11.21 -8.01 -5.37
CA PHE A 210 12.54 -7.70 -4.83
C PHE A 210 13.40 -6.93 -5.83
N LEU A 211 13.34 -7.30 -7.11
CA LEU A 211 14.03 -6.56 -8.17
C LEU A 211 13.50 -5.13 -8.28
N GLY A 212 12.19 -4.93 -8.26
CA GLY A 212 11.57 -3.60 -8.26
C GLY A 212 11.95 -2.78 -7.01
N GLN A 213 12.02 -3.41 -5.83
CA GLN A 213 12.53 -2.76 -4.62
C GLN A 213 13.98 -2.31 -4.80
N HIS A 214 14.84 -3.15 -5.41
CA HIS A 214 16.20 -2.79 -5.73
C HIS A 214 16.28 -1.60 -6.70
N ILE A 215 15.55 -1.65 -7.81
CA ILE A 215 15.54 -0.61 -8.85
C ILE A 215 15.08 0.76 -8.30
N PHE A 216 14.09 0.76 -7.39
CA PHE A 216 13.48 2.00 -6.90
C PHE A 216 13.94 2.42 -5.51
N SER A 217 14.86 1.69 -4.86
CA SER A 217 15.42 2.10 -3.57
C SER A 217 16.65 2.99 -3.77
N ASP A 218 16.78 4.01 -2.92
CA ASP A 218 18.00 4.82 -2.85
C ASP A 218 19.16 4.12 -2.09
N ALA A 219 18.92 2.88 -1.60
CA ALA A 219 19.90 2.11 -0.85
C ALA A 219 20.84 1.38 -1.81
N ALA A 220 22.14 1.64 -1.68
CA ALA A 220 23.16 0.83 -2.34
C ALA A 220 23.13 -0.59 -1.76
N PHE A 221 22.47 -1.51 -2.46
CA PHE A 221 22.62 -2.94 -2.16
C PHE A 221 24.03 -3.39 -2.54
N THR A 222 24.70 -4.05 -1.61
CA THR A 222 25.99 -4.69 -1.87
C THR A 222 25.75 -5.84 -2.84
N GLU A 223 26.25 -5.67 -4.06
CA GLU A 223 26.27 -6.73 -5.06
C GLU A 223 27.02 -7.96 -4.52
N THR A 224 26.34 -9.09 -4.44
CA THR A 224 27.02 -10.37 -4.41
C THR A 224 27.68 -10.56 -5.80
N LYS A 225 29.01 -10.53 -5.85
CA LYS A 225 29.78 -10.80 -7.06
C LYS A 225 29.69 -12.28 -7.42
N GLU A 226 28.51 -12.77 -7.74
CA GLU A 226 28.37 -14.07 -8.39
C GLU A 226 28.66 -13.88 -9.87
N ASN A 227 29.70 -14.55 -10.36
CA ASN A 227 29.99 -14.55 -11.80
C ASN A 227 29.08 -15.54 -12.50
N LEU A 228 27.94 -15.06 -13.01
CA LEU A 228 26.92 -15.86 -13.71
C LEU A 228 27.06 -15.81 -15.24
N ALA A 229 28.16 -15.27 -15.78
CA ALA A 229 28.35 -15.08 -17.23
C ALA A 229 28.27 -16.39 -18.03
N ASP A 230 28.83 -17.48 -17.48
CA ASP A 230 28.76 -18.79 -18.13
C ASP A 230 27.31 -19.33 -18.17
N LEU A 231 26.55 -19.13 -17.08
CA LEU A 231 25.15 -19.52 -17.00
C LEU A 231 24.28 -18.66 -17.93
N TYR A 232 24.55 -17.36 -17.99
CA TYR A 232 23.89 -16.46 -18.93
C TYR A 232 24.08 -16.92 -20.37
N THR A 233 25.33 -17.17 -20.75
CA THR A 233 25.68 -17.66 -22.09
C THR A 233 25.04 -19.00 -22.42
N PHE A 234 24.96 -19.91 -21.46
CA PHE A 234 24.31 -21.21 -21.61
C PHE A 234 22.78 -21.06 -21.82
N LEU A 235 22.11 -20.25 -21.01
CA LEU A 235 20.65 -20.02 -21.10
C LEU A 235 20.25 -19.38 -22.43
N ILE A 236 21.01 -18.38 -22.90
CA ILE A 236 20.75 -17.73 -24.19
C ILE A 236 20.89 -18.72 -25.34
N LYS A 237 21.98 -19.49 -25.37
CA LYS A 237 22.21 -20.47 -26.44
C LYS A 237 21.23 -21.63 -26.48
N SER A 238 20.54 -21.88 -25.37
CA SER A 238 19.61 -23.01 -25.25
C SER A 238 18.18 -22.69 -25.67
N ASN A 239 17.79 -21.37 -25.75
CA ASN A 239 16.40 -20.99 -26.01
C ASN A 239 16.30 -19.57 -26.60
N ASP A 240 16.16 -19.49 -27.92
CA ASP A 240 16.07 -18.22 -28.66
C ASP A 240 14.84 -17.36 -28.24
N MET A 241 13.73 -18.00 -27.86
CA MET A 241 12.54 -17.30 -27.39
C MET A 241 12.78 -16.66 -26.04
N LEU A 242 13.53 -17.34 -25.15
CA LEU A 242 13.91 -16.78 -23.84
C LEU A 242 14.84 -15.58 -24.00
N GLU A 243 15.80 -15.65 -24.93
CA GLU A 243 16.67 -14.52 -25.26
C GLU A 243 15.87 -13.32 -25.76
N SER A 244 14.94 -13.55 -26.69
CA SER A 244 14.08 -12.48 -27.23
C SER A 244 13.21 -11.85 -26.14
N CYS A 245 12.61 -12.66 -25.29
CA CYS A 245 11.78 -12.18 -24.17
C CYS A 245 12.62 -11.31 -23.19
N ILE A 246 13.81 -11.75 -22.81
CA ILE A 246 14.68 -10.98 -21.90
C ILE A 246 15.13 -9.66 -22.53
N LYS A 247 15.43 -9.63 -23.83
CA LYS A 247 15.76 -8.38 -24.54
C LYS A 247 14.59 -7.39 -24.48
N GLN A 248 13.36 -7.86 -24.72
CA GLN A 248 12.17 -7.01 -24.64
C GLN A 248 11.92 -6.51 -23.21
N ILE A 249 12.13 -7.35 -22.19
CA ILE A 249 12.04 -6.92 -20.78
C ILE A 249 13.09 -5.82 -20.51
N ASP A 250 14.34 -6.01 -20.91
CA ASP A 250 15.43 -5.03 -20.69
C ASP A 250 15.09 -3.68 -21.38
N GLU A 251 14.55 -3.70 -22.59
CA GLU A 251 14.09 -2.51 -23.32
C GLU A 251 12.95 -1.78 -22.61
N VAL A 252 11.93 -2.52 -22.16
CA VAL A 252 10.78 -1.95 -21.40
C VAL A 252 11.24 -1.35 -20.07
N VAL A 253 12.14 -2.01 -19.37
CA VAL A 253 12.69 -1.54 -18.09
C VAL A 253 13.52 -0.28 -18.31
N LEU A 254 14.35 -0.25 -19.34
CA LEU A 254 15.17 0.92 -19.68
C LEU A 254 14.29 2.11 -20.08
N GLN A 255 13.28 1.90 -20.93
CA GLN A 255 12.40 2.97 -21.41
C GLN A 255 11.49 3.54 -20.32
N ASN A 256 10.87 2.68 -19.49
CA ASN A 256 9.86 3.11 -18.53
C ASN A 256 10.45 3.55 -17.19
N TYR A 257 11.63 3.01 -16.82
CA TYR A 257 12.22 3.20 -15.48
C TYR A 257 13.65 3.74 -15.50
N SER A 258 14.25 3.97 -16.69
CA SER A 258 15.63 4.46 -16.85
C SER A 258 16.67 3.58 -16.13
N TYR A 259 16.39 2.27 -16.07
CA TYR A 259 17.26 1.28 -15.45
C TYR A 259 17.62 0.19 -16.45
N GLN A 260 18.91 -0.12 -16.57
CA GLN A 260 19.40 -1.22 -17.40
C GLN A 260 19.64 -2.44 -16.52
N LEU A 261 18.97 -3.55 -16.86
CA LEU A 261 19.14 -4.80 -16.11
C LEU A 261 20.56 -5.31 -16.19
N GLN A 262 21.10 -5.67 -15.04
CA GLN A 262 22.42 -6.30 -14.94
C GLN A 262 22.35 -7.77 -15.38
N GLU A 263 23.48 -8.34 -15.70
CA GLU A 263 23.60 -9.72 -16.20
C GLU A 263 23.05 -10.74 -15.20
N ASN A 264 23.34 -10.56 -13.92
CA ASN A 264 22.83 -11.39 -12.83
C ASN A 264 21.27 -11.32 -12.74
N GLU A 265 20.70 -10.12 -12.87
CA GLU A 265 19.26 -9.93 -12.83
C GLU A 265 18.55 -10.60 -14.01
N LYS A 266 19.17 -10.52 -15.21
CA LYS A 266 18.72 -11.23 -16.42
C LYS A 266 18.72 -12.74 -16.22
N VAL A 267 19.79 -13.29 -15.64
CA VAL A 267 19.89 -14.73 -15.35
C VAL A 267 18.79 -15.18 -14.39
N TYR A 268 18.52 -14.44 -13.32
CA TYR A 268 17.45 -14.77 -12.39
C TYR A 268 16.06 -14.73 -13.07
N LEU A 269 15.80 -13.73 -13.91
CA LEU A 269 14.57 -13.66 -14.69
C LEU A 269 14.44 -14.87 -15.63
N MET A 270 15.52 -15.21 -16.35
CA MET A 270 15.56 -16.37 -17.27
C MET A 270 15.20 -17.67 -16.55
N ILE A 271 15.78 -17.92 -15.38
CA ILE A 271 15.51 -19.13 -14.58
C ILE A 271 14.02 -19.21 -14.20
N HIS A 272 13.44 -18.09 -13.76
CA HIS A 272 12.05 -18.06 -13.35
C HIS A 272 11.08 -18.21 -14.53
N ILE A 273 11.34 -17.51 -15.64
CA ILE A 273 10.55 -17.62 -16.87
C ILE A 273 10.59 -19.05 -17.39
N ASN A 274 11.78 -19.63 -17.53
CA ASN A 274 11.94 -21.00 -18.04
C ASN A 274 11.17 -22.05 -17.20
N LYS A 275 11.07 -21.85 -15.87
CA LYS A 275 10.30 -22.70 -14.98
C LYS A 275 8.77 -22.53 -15.08
N MET A 276 8.32 -21.41 -15.62
CA MET A 276 6.88 -21.15 -15.80
C MET A 276 6.36 -21.68 -17.12
N VAL A 277 7.20 -21.64 -18.16
CA VAL A 277 6.79 -21.95 -19.55
C VAL A 277 7.06 -23.41 -19.95
N ASN A 278 7.86 -24.15 -19.14
CA ASN A 278 8.13 -25.58 -19.28
C ASN A 278 7.49 -26.36 -18.12
#